data_997aeb0e7fa12c5192eabe7e1253b272
#
_entry.id   997aeb0e7fa12c5192eabe7e1253b272
#
_cell.length_a   1.000
_cell.length_b   1.000
_cell.length_c   1.000
_cell.angle_alpha   90.00
_cell.angle_beta   90.00
_cell.angle_gamma   90.00
#
_symmetry.space_group_name_H-M   'P 1'
#
loop_
_entity.id
_entity.type
_entity.pdbx_description
1 polymer ?
#
loop_
_entity_poly.entity_id
_entity_poly.type
_entity_poly.pdbx_seq_one_letter_code
_entity_poly.pdbx_strand_id
1 'polypeptide(L)'
;TDITQGLPRVEELFEARKPKGNAIISKISGTVSITSAEDNPNVKIITISNDEQSESEKIPVAKKIIVQDGQHIEAGTRLFEGNINPHDILEVLGVQATQDYIVNEVQKVYRSQGVEINDKHIEVIAHQMLRKIKIIEPGDSGWLPGEVVDIVAYRGMNGRLEDEGKKPSQGINLLLGTTKAALATDSFLSAASFQETTRVLTAVSYTHLRAHETLRHL
;
A
#
# COMPACT_ATOMS: atom_id res chain seq x y z
N THR A 1 3.30 -24.83 -14.21
CA THR A 1 3.10 -23.67 -13.32
C THR A 1 4.39 -23.47 -12.53
N ASP A 2 5.14 -22.48 -12.96
CA ASP A 2 6.51 -22.29 -12.53
C ASP A 2 6.62 -21.83 -11.08
N ILE A 3 7.32 -22.62 -10.27
CA ILE A 3 7.84 -22.26 -8.94
C ILE A 3 8.60 -20.91 -9.00
N THR A 4 9.23 -20.63 -10.15
CA THR A 4 9.97 -19.38 -10.40
C THR A 4 9.10 -18.14 -10.56
N GLN A 5 7.78 -18.26 -10.80
CA GLN A 5 6.87 -17.11 -10.88
C GLN A 5 6.17 -16.79 -9.55
N GLY A 6 6.07 -17.75 -8.65
CA GLY A 6 5.42 -17.59 -7.36
C GLY A 6 6.22 -16.73 -6.37
N LEU A 7 7.50 -17.02 -6.19
CA LEU A 7 8.37 -16.27 -5.26
C LEU A 7 8.51 -14.79 -5.63
N PRO A 8 8.72 -14.40 -6.90
CA PRO A 8 8.72 -12.99 -7.29
C PRO A 8 7.39 -12.27 -7.02
N ARG A 9 6.26 -12.98 -7.12
CA ARG A 9 4.96 -12.40 -6.81
C ARG A 9 4.78 -12.13 -5.31
N VAL A 10 5.24 -13.05 -4.46
CA VAL A 10 5.21 -12.86 -3.00
C VAL A 10 6.09 -11.69 -2.60
N GLU A 11 7.31 -11.60 -3.17
CA GLU A 11 8.20 -10.46 -2.94
C GLU A 11 7.57 -9.13 -3.40
N GLU A 12 6.96 -9.10 -4.58
CA GLU A 12 6.27 -7.93 -5.12
C GLU A 12 5.16 -7.45 -4.18
N LEU A 13 4.37 -8.38 -3.60
CA LEU A 13 3.31 -8.06 -2.65
C LEU A 13 3.87 -7.53 -1.32
N PHE A 14 4.87 -8.20 -0.74
CA PHE A 14 5.46 -7.77 0.54
C PHE A 14 6.31 -6.50 0.43
N GLU A 15 6.87 -6.20 -0.73
CA GLU A 15 7.54 -4.92 -0.97
C GLU A 15 6.59 -3.82 -1.47
N ALA A 16 5.29 -4.12 -1.55
CA ALA A 16 4.25 -3.20 -2.03
C ALA A 16 4.62 -2.54 -3.37
N ARG A 17 5.25 -3.32 -4.27
CA ARG A 17 5.63 -2.84 -5.60
C ARG A 17 4.42 -2.80 -6.53
N LYS A 18 4.43 -1.87 -7.46
CA LYS A 18 3.43 -1.83 -8.53
C LYS A 18 3.62 -3.05 -9.44
N PRO A 19 2.58 -3.90 -9.62
CA PRO A 19 2.71 -5.12 -10.40
C PRO A 19 2.96 -4.83 -11.87
N LYS A 20 3.73 -5.72 -12.50
CA LYS A 20 3.86 -5.73 -13.97
C LYS A 20 2.51 -6.11 -14.58
N GLY A 21 1.98 -5.29 -15.48
CA GLY A 21 0.65 -5.52 -16.06
C GLY A 21 -0.49 -5.19 -15.10
N ASN A 22 -0.31 -4.15 -14.29
CA ASN A 22 -1.30 -3.64 -13.34
C ASN A 22 -2.69 -3.54 -13.97
N ALA A 23 -3.69 -4.14 -13.30
CA ALA A 23 -5.10 -3.92 -13.58
C ALA A 23 -5.59 -2.66 -12.88
N ILE A 24 -6.44 -1.89 -13.55
CA ILE A 24 -7.09 -0.72 -12.96
C ILE A 24 -8.36 -1.19 -12.25
N ILE A 25 -8.63 -0.62 -11.10
CA ILE A 25 -9.88 -0.79 -10.35
C ILE A 25 -10.72 0.47 -10.46
N SER A 26 -12.04 0.32 -10.41
CA SER A 26 -12.97 1.45 -10.33
C SER A 26 -12.80 2.19 -9.00
N LYS A 27 -12.72 3.52 -9.03
CA LYS A 27 -12.69 4.33 -7.81
C LYS A 27 -14.08 4.64 -7.27
N ILE A 28 -15.09 4.58 -8.15
CA ILE A 28 -16.48 4.86 -7.81
C ILE A 28 -17.37 3.66 -8.13
N SER A 29 -18.51 3.58 -7.45
CA SER A 29 -19.60 2.67 -7.81
C SER A 29 -20.49 3.34 -8.86
N GLY A 30 -20.90 2.60 -9.87
CA GLY A 30 -21.72 3.15 -10.96
C GLY A 30 -21.95 2.18 -12.10
N THR A 31 -22.56 2.68 -13.16
CA THR A 31 -22.82 1.92 -14.38
C THR A 31 -21.67 2.10 -15.37
N VAL A 32 -21.24 0.99 -15.94
CA VAL A 32 -20.14 0.93 -16.92
C VAL A 32 -20.68 1.27 -18.31
N SER A 33 -19.97 2.12 -19.02
CA SER A 33 -20.16 2.36 -20.47
C SER A 33 -18.82 2.13 -21.18
N ILE A 34 -18.83 1.34 -22.23
CA ILE A 34 -17.63 1.00 -22.99
C ILE A 34 -17.74 1.60 -24.39
N THR A 35 -16.86 2.55 -24.69
CA THR A 35 -16.79 3.21 -26.00
C THR A 35 -15.39 3.01 -26.63
N SER A 36 -15.32 3.09 -27.95
CA SER A 36 -14.02 3.14 -28.64
C SER A 36 -13.53 4.58 -28.68
N ALA A 37 -12.24 4.80 -28.48
CA ALA A 37 -11.66 6.12 -28.63
C ALA A 37 -11.71 6.58 -30.10
N GLU A 38 -12.20 7.79 -30.35
CA GLU A 38 -12.33 8.37 -31.71
C GLU A 38 -10.97 8.52 -32.40
N ASP A 39 -9.94 8.87 -31.62
CA ASP A 39 -8.58 9.14 -32.11
C ASP A 39 -7.73 7.87 -32.30
N ASN A 40 -8.10 6.76 -31.67
CA ASN A 40 -7.26 5.55 -31.71
C ASN A 40 -8.10 4.26 -31.56
N PRO A 41 -8.27 3.47 -32.65
CA PRO A 41 -9.07 2.24 -32.61
C PRO A 41 -8.48 1.14 -31.70
N ASN A 42 -7.23 1.27 -31.28
CA ASN A 42 -6.58 0.33 -30.37
C ASN A 42 -6.79 0.67 -28.88
N VAL A 43 -7.62 1.66 -28.57
CA VAL A 43 -7.94 2.07 -27.19
C VAL A 43 -9.44 2.07 -27.00
N LYS A 44 -9.90 1.41 -25.95
CA LYS A 44 -11.27 1.52 -25.43
C LYS A 44 -11.30 2.46 -24.25
N ILE A 45 -12.36 3.23 -24.15
CA ILE A 45 -12.66 4.08 -23.02
C ILE A 45 -13.73 3.39 -22.19
N ILE A 46 -13.43 3.08 -20.94
CA ILE A 46 -14.39 2.59 -19.97
C ILE A 46 -14.77 3.77 -19.10
N THR A 47 -16.04 4.15 -19.13
CA THR A 47 -16.61 5.20 -18.30
C THR A 47 -17.49 4.56 -17.25
N ILE A 48 -17.26 4.90 -15.99
CA ILE A 48 -18.11 4.52 -14.87
C ILE A 48 -18.80 5.77 -14.39
N SER A 49 -20.11 5.76 -14.37
CA SER A 49 -20.91 6.92 -13.98
C SER A 49 -21.98 6.54 -12.97
N ASN A 50 -22.20 7.44 -12.04
CA ASN A 50 -23.34 7.47 -11.14
C ASN A 50 -23.99 8.87 -11.20
N ASP A 51 -25.00 9.13 -10.35
CA ASP A 51 -25.75 10.39 -10.35
C ASP A 51 -24.88 11.62 -9.97
N GLU A 52 -23.73 11.41 -9.32
CA GLU A 52 -22.88 12.48 -8.78
C GLU A 52 -21.56 12.64 -9.51
N GLN A 53 -20.99 11.53 -10.00
CA GLN A 53 -19.61 11.47 -10.50
C GLN A 53 -19.51 10.61 -11.76
N SER A 54 -18.49 10.90 -12.55
CA SER A 54 -18.12 10.11 -13.74
C SER A 54 -16.60 9.98 -13.79
N GLU A 55 -16.11 8.77 -13.95
CA GLU A 55 -14.70 8.44 -14.11
C GLU A 55 -14.49 7.72 -15.45
N SER A 56 -13.47 8.11 -16.20
CA SER A 56 -13.16 7.51 -17.51
C SER A 56 -11.72 7.05 -17.55
N GLU A 57 -11.51 5.78 -17.95
CA GLU A 57 -10.21 5.17 -18.07
C GLU A 57 -9.95 4.66 -19.48
N LYS A 58 -8.75 4.95 -20.01
CA LYS A 58 -8.31 4.52 -21.34
C LYS A 58 -7.59 3.17 -21.25
N ILE A 59 -8.14 2.14 -21.85
CA ILE A 59 -7.63 0.78 -21.78
C ILE A 59 -7.25 0.29 -23.18
N PRO A 60 -6.00 -0.19 -23.40
CA PRO A 60 -5.61 -0.80 -24.65
C PRO A 60 -6.50 -2.02 -24.99
N VAL A 61 -6.90 -2.16 -26.24
CA VAL A 61 -7.74 -3.30 -26.75
C VAL A 61 -7.07 -4.65 -26.49
N ALA A 62 -5.74 -4.69 -26.42
CA ALA A 62 -4.98 -5.90 -26.09
C ALA A 62 -5.24 -6.42 -24.66
N LYS A 63 -5.82 -5.61 -23.77
CA LYS A 63 -6.20 -6.02 -22.42
C LYS A 63 -7.58 -6.68 -22.45
N LYS A 64 -7.71 -7.82 -21.78
CA LYS A 64 -8.98 -8.53 -21.66
C LYS A 64 -9.85 -7.82 -20.61
N ILE A 65 -10.86 -7.09 -21.08
CA ILE A 65 -11.85 -6.41 -20.24
C ILE A 65 -12.74 -7.47 -19.58
N ILE A 66 -13.03 -7.32 -18.30
CA ILE A 66 -13.82 -8.25 -17.49
C ILE A 66 -15.25 -7.73 -17.29
N VAL A 67 -15.43 -6.43 -17.29
CA VAL A 67 -16.72 -5.77 -17.11
C VAL A 67 -17.49 -5.69 -18.42
N GLN A 68 -18.81 -5.66 -18.34
CA GLN A 68 -19.71 -5.54 -19.49
C GLN A 68 -20.31 -4.14 -19.59
N ASP A 69 -20.64 -3.74 -20.82
CA ASP A 69 -21.35 -2.49 -21.05
C ASP A 69 -22.73 -2.53 -20.41
N GLY A 70 -23.12 -1.45 -19.72
CA GLY A 70 -24.36 -1.37 -18.95
C GLY A 70 -24.35 -2.10 -17.60
N GLN A 71 -23.25 -2.75 -17.21
CA GLN A 71 -23.12 -3.44 -15.93
C GLN A 71 -22.97 -2.43 -14.79
N HIS A 72 -23.71 -2.63 -13.70
CA HIS A 72 -23.47 -1.89 -12.45
C HIS A 72 -22.33 -2.56 -11.67
N ILE A 73 -21.33 -1.77 -11.26
CA ILE A 73 -20.17 -2.23 -10.50
C ILE A 73 -19.98 -1.41 -9.24
N GLU A 74 -19.35 -2.00 -8.24
CA GLU A 74 -18.94 -1.34 -7.00
C GLU A 74 -17.52 -0.78 -7.11
N ALA A 75 -17.22 0.23 -6.29
CA ALA A 75 -15.86 0.74 -6.13
C ALA A 75 -14.91 -0.41 -5.74
N GLY A 76 -13.71 -0.41 -6.32
CA GLY A 76 -12.74 -1.50 -6.16
C GLY A 76 -12.90 -2.65 -7.16
N THR A 77 -13.93 -2.65 -8.00
CA THR A 77 -14.10 -3.66 -9.05
C THR A 77 -13.01 -3.52 -10.10
N ARG A 78 -12.38 -4.64 -10.46
CA ARG A 78 -11.33 -4.72 -11.46
C ARG A 78 -11.92 -4.61 -12.87
N LEU A 79 -11.38 -3.71 -13.70
CA LEU A 79 -11.91 -3.44 -15.04
C LEU A 79 -11.39 -4.39 -16.12
N PHE A 80 -10.16 -4.90 -15.98
CA PHE A 80 -9.56 -5.88 -16.91
C PHE A 80 -8.65 -6.86 -16.18
N GLU A 81 -8.29 -7.96 -16.84
CA GLU A 81 -7.41 -8.99 -16.26
C GLU A 81 -6.03 -8.43 -15.92
N GLY A 82 -5.53 -8.78 -14.74
CA GLY A 82 -4.22 -8.41 -14.24
C GLY A 82 -4.17 -8.38 -12.72
N ASN A 83 -3.00 -8.18 -12.18
CA ASN A 83 -2.80 -8.00 -10.74
C ASN A 83 -3.17 -6.57 -10.34
N ILE A 84 -3.87 -6.41 -9.23
CA ILE A 84 -4.21 -5.09 -8.70
C ILE A 84 -3.01 -4.55 -7.91
N ASN A 85 -2.78 -3.25 -8.01
CA ASN A 85 -1.82 -2.57 -7.17
C ASN A 85 -2.40 -2.38 -5.75
N PRO A 86 -1.73 -2.88 -4.70
CA PRO A 86 -2.23 -2.75 -3.34
C PRO A 86 -2.44 -1.31 -2.87
N HIS A 87 -1.70 -0.35 -3.43
CA HIS A 87 -1.86 1.07 -3.14
C HIS A 87 -3.22 1.60 -3.60
N ASP A 88 -3.69 1.14 -4.78
CA ASP A 88 -4.99 1.55 -5.31
C ASP A 88 -6.14 0.99 -4.45
N ILE A 89 -5.97 -0.24 -3.93
CA ILE A 89 -6.94 -0.83 -2.98
C ILE A 89 -6.98 -0.03 -1.68
N LEU A 90 -5.82 0.39 -1.17
CA LEU A 90 -5.75 1.20 0.05
C LEU A 90 -6.46 2.55 -0.12
N GLU A 91 -6.29 3.19 -1.28
CA GLU A 91 -6.93 4.47 -1.61
C GLU A 91 -8.45 4.33 -1.70
N VAL A 92 -8.95 3.27 -2.34
CA VAL A 92 -10.38 3.11 -2.68
C VAL A 92 -11.15 2.38 -1.58
N LEU A 93 -10.62 1.27 -1.07
CA LEU A 93 -11.32 0.35 -0.16
C LEU A 93 -10.78 0.38 1.27
N GLY A 94 -9.65 1.04 1.51
CA GLY A 94 -9.08 1.22 2.84
C GLY A 94 -8.20 0.07 3.34
N VAL A 95 -7.83 0.17 4.61
CA VAL A 95 -6.79 -0.67 5.25
C VAL A 95 -7.18 -2.14 5.30
N GLN A 96 -8.41 -2.45 5.72
CA GLN A 96 -8.85 -3.84 5.89
C GLN A 96 -8.86 -4.59 4.56
N ALA A 97 -9.45 -4.00 3.54
CA ALA A 97 -9.50 -4.62 2.21
C ALA A 97 -8.10 -4.84 1.61
N THR A 98 -7.16 -3.92 1.89
CA THR A 98 -5.77 -4.07 1.46
C THR A 98 -5.07 -5.22 2.17
N GLN A 99 -5.29 -5.36 3.49
CA GLN A 99 -4.77 -6.47 4.27
C GLN A 99 -5.29 -7.81 3.75
N ASP A 100 -6.61 -7.92 3.58
CA ASP A 100 -7.27 -9.13 3.07
C ASP A 100 -6.79 -9.49 1.66
N TYR A 101 -6.58 -8.48 0.81
CA TYR A 101 -6.05 -8.69 -0.53
C TYR A 101 -4.62 -9.26 -0.49
N ILE A 102 -3.72 -8.68 0.33
CA ILE A 102 -2.34 -9.17 0.45
C ILE A 102 -2.33 -10.60 0.97
N VAL A 103 -3.11 -10.91 2.03
CA VAL A 103 -3.21 -12.27 2.60
C VAL A 103 -3.69 -13.25 1.56
N ASN A 104 -4.78 -12.94 0.85
CA ASN A 104 -5.36 -13.82 -0.16
C ASN A 104 -4.42 -14.06 -1.33
N GLU A 105 -3.75 -13.03 -1.84
CA GLU A 105 -2.83 -13.16 -2.98
C GLU A 105 -1.58 -13.97 -2.60
N VAL A 106 -1.02 -13.76 -1.41
CA VAL A 106 0.12 -14.56 -0.90
C VAL A 106 -0.30 -16.02 -0.71
N GLN A 107 -1.47 -16.26 -0.09
CA GLN A 107 -2.00 -17.61 0.10
C GLN A 107 -2.25 -18.35 -1.22
N LYS A 108 -2.74 -17.67 -2.25
CA LYS A 108 -2.90 -18.28 -3.59
C LYS A 108 -1.58 -18.83 -4.11
N VAL A 109 -0.49 -18.08 -3.96
CA VAL A 109 0.84 -18.51 -4.40
C VAL A 109 1.29 -19.74 -3.61
N TYR A 110 1.20 -19.72 -2.28
CA TYR A 110 1.61 -20.86 -1.46
C TYR A 110 0.76 -22.11 -1.72
N ARG A 111 -0.56 -21.98 -1.80
CA ARG A 111 -1.47 -23.08 -2.11
C ARG A 111 -1.20 -23.68 -3.49
N SER A 112 -0.86 -22.86 -4.50
CA SER A 112 -0.50 -23.35 -5.84
C SER A 112 0.76 -24.21 -5.84
N GLN A 113 1.61 -24.07 -4.81
CA GLN A 113 2.82 -24.86 -4.62
C GLN A 113 2.65 -25.99 -3.60
N GLY A 114 1.43 -26.24 -3.13
CA GLY A 114 1.14 -27.28 -2.15
C GLY A 114 1.64 -26.98 -0.75
N VAL A 115 1.93 -25.72 -0.43
CA VAL A 115 2.38 -25.27 0.89
C VAL A 115 1.20 -24.66 1.64
N GLU A 116 0.93 -25.18 2.82
CA GLU A 116 -0.09 -24.64 3.73
C GLU A 116 0.58 -23.75 4.79
N ILE A 117 0.18 -22.49 4.82
CA ILE A 117 0.60 -21.52 5.83
C ILE A 117 -0.65 -20.95 6.48
N ASN A 118 -0.63 -20.79 7.81
CA ASN A 118 -1.74 -20.13 8.51
C ASN A 118 -1.75 -18.63 8.21
N ASP A 119 -2.93 -18.08 7.92
CA ASP A 119 -3.14 -16.69 7.53
C ASP A 119 -2.54 -15.70 8.54
N LYS A 120 -2.57 -16.01 9.84
CA LYS A 120 -2.03 -15.17 10.91
C LYS A 120 -0.58 -14.72 10.67
N HIS A 121 0.24 -15.54 10.03
CA HIS A 121 1.64 -15.19 9.77
C HIS A 121 1.77 -14.11 8.70
N ILE A 122 0.89 -14.15 7.70
CA ILE A 122 0.82 -13.16 6.63
C ILE A 122 0.13 -11.90 7.14
N GLU A 123 -0.94 -12.05 7.93
CA GLU A 123 -1.68 -10.94 8.55
C GLU A 123 -0.77 -10.07 9.42
N VAL A 124 0.11 -10.66 10.23
CA VAL A 124 1.07 -9.91 11.06
C VAL A 124 1.98 -9.05 10.19
N ILE A 125 2.47 -9.58 9.07
CA ILE A 125 3.32 -8.82 8.13
C ILE A 125 2.51 -7.68 7.49
N ALA A 126 1.33 -8.00 6.95
CA ALA A 126 0.47 -7.00 6.30
C ALA A 126 0.05 -5.89 7.27
N HIS A 127 -0.23 -6.23 8.54
CA HIS A 127 -0.51 -5.25 9.57
C HIS A 127 0.67 -4.29 9.81
N GLN A 128 1.90 -4.79 9.84
CA GLN A 128 3.09 -3.94 10.00
C GLN A 128 3.32 -3.03 8.78
N MET A 129 2.99 -3.49 7.57
CA MET A 129 3.06 -2.70 6.34
C MET A 129 2.06 -1.53 6.32
N LEU A 130 0.93 -1.66 7.01
CA LEU A 130 -0.18 -0.68 7.06
C LEU A 130 -0.21 0.16 8.35
N ARG A 131 0.83 0.08 9.14
CA ARG A 131 0.90 0.72 10.47
C ARG A 131 1.20 2.21 10.44
N LYS A 132 1.53 2.78 9.30
CA LYS A 132 1.97 4.17 9.17
C LYS A 132 0.92 5.06 8.51
N ILE A 133 0.88 6.31 8.97
CA ILE A 133 0.02 7.38 8.45
C ILE A 133 0.93 8.53 8.01
N LYS A 134 0.63 9.10 6.85
CA LYS A 134 1.27 10.32 6.35
C LYS A 134 0.38 11.51 6.70
N ILE A 135 0.94 12.46 7.43
CA ILE A 135 0.23 13.69 7.82
C ILE A 135 0.03 14.58 6.59
N ILE A 136 -1.19 15.02 6.37
CA ILE A 136 -1.57 15.99 5.33
C ILE A 136 -1.74 17.36 5.97
N GLU A 137 -2.62 17.47 6.96
CA GLU A 137 -2.84 18.67 7.74
C GLU A 137 -2.46 18.40 9.21
N PRO A 138 -1.46 19.09 9.75
CA PRO A 138 -0.99 18.83 11.12
C PRO A 138 -1.98 19.29 12.20
N GLY A 139 -2.88 20.24 11.91
CA GLY A 139 -3.71 20.85 12.95
C GLY A 139 -2.83 21.43 14.07
N ASP A 140 -3.21 21.16 15.33
CA ASP A 140 -2.48 21.57 16.53
C ASP A 140 -1.56 20.47 17.10
N SER A 141 -1.26 19.41 16.32
CA SER A 141 -0.50 18.25 16.77
C SER A 141 1.01 18.48 16.94
N GLY A 142 1.55 19.53 16.32
CA GLY A 142 2.98 19.81 16.28
C GLY A 142 3.76 18.98 15.24
N TRP A 143 3.11 18.09 14.50
CA TRP A 143 3.72 17.37 13.38
C TRP A 143 3.92 18.26 12.17
N LEU A 144 4.73 17.81 11.21
CA LEU A 144 4.94 18.51 9.96
C LEU A 144 4.10 17.91 8.84
N PRO A 145 3.66 18.71 7.84
CA PRO A 145 3.03 18.18 6.63
C PRO A 145 3.96 17.21 5.91
N GLY A 146 3.46 16.03 5.55
CA GLY A 146 4.24 14.96 4.91
C GLY A 146 5.00 14.04 5.87
N GLU A 147 5.00 14.33 7.17
CA GLU A 147 5.61 13.46 8.18
C GLU A 147 4.89 12.10 8.25
N VAL A 148 5.65 11.03 8.49
CA VAL A 148 5.14 9.67 8.60
C VAL A 148 5.18 9.24 10.05
N VAL A 149 4.00 9.02 10.62
CA VAL A 149 3.81 8.69 12.03
C VAL A 149 3.17 7.32 12.21
N ASP A 150 3.33 6.74 13.39
CA ASP A 150 2.67 5.49 13.75
C ASP A 150 1.17 5.72 14.00
N ILE A 151 0.31 4.79 13.56
CA ILE A 151 -1.15 4.89 13.71
C ILE A 151 -1.59 5.01 15.17
N VAL A 152 -0.87 4.37 16.10
CA VAL A 152 -1.17 4.43 17.53
C VAL A 152 -0.84 5.83 18.08
N ALA A 153 0.31 6.38 17.71
CA ALA A 153 0.70 7.74 18.07
C ALA A 153 -0.27 8.77 17.48
N TYR A 154 -0.66 8.59 16.21
CA TYR A 154 -1.62 9.44 15.52
C TYR A 154 -2.98 9.47 16.23
N ARG A 155 -3.54 8.30 16.54
CA ARG A 155 -4.83 8.20 17.23
C ARG A 155 -4.76 8.76 18.66
N GLY A 156 -3.67 8.46 19.38
CA GLY A 156 -3.47 8.98 20.74
C GLY A 156 -3.32 10.50 20.80
N MET A 157 -2.64 11.10 19.82
CA MET A 157 -2.51 12.56 19.73
C MET A 157 -3.85 13.21 19.37
N ASN A 158 -4.54 12.71 18.35
CA ASN A 158 -5.82 13.28 17.94
C ASN A 158 -6.87 13.17 19.06
N GLY A 159 -6.93 12.05 19.78
CA GLY A 159 -7.81 11.93 20.95
C GLY A 159 -7.54 12.98 22.03
N ARG A 160 -6.28 13.26 22.33
CA ARG A 160 -5.93 14.35 23.28
C ARG A 160 -6.32 15.73 22.76
N LEU A 161 -6.11 15.99 21.47
CA LEU A 161 -6.46 17.28 20.87
C LEU A 161 -7.97 17.50 20.87
N GLU A 162 -8.74 16.46 20.59
CA GLU A 162 -10.21 16.51 20.66
C GLU A 162 -10.71 16.75 22.09
N ASP A 163 -10.13 16.08 23.09
CA ASP A 163 -10.43 16.29 24.51
C ASP A 163 -10.11 17.71 24.97
N GLU A 164 -9.05 18.33 24.41
CA GLU A 164 -8.65 19.70 24.69
C GLU A 164 -9.41 20.76 23.84
N GLY A 165 -10.29 20.34 22.93
CA GLY A 165 -11.02 21.23 22.02
C GLY A 165 -10.13 21.89 20.96
N LYS A 166 -8.98 21.30 20.64
CA LYS A 166 -8.04 21.74 19.61
C LYS A 166 -8.31 21.05 18.28
N LYS A 167 -7.74 21.59 17.20
CA LYS A 167 -7.90 21.01 15.85
C LYS A 167 -7.06 19.73 15.72
N PRO A 168 -7.70 18.55 15.48
CA PRO A 168 -6.96 17.31 15.25
C PRO A 168 -6.22 17.34 13.91
N SER A 169 -5.18 16.51 13.80
CA SER A 169 -4.44 16.33 12.56
C SER A 169 -5.21 15.44 11.57
N GLN A 170 -5.02 15.68 10.27
CA GLN A 170 -5.54 14.84 9.20
C GLN A 170 -4.39 14.12 8.50
N GLY A 171 -4.58 12.84 8.22
CA GLY A 171 -3.58 12.01 7.57
C GLY A 171 -4.21 10.92 6.73
N ILE A 172 -3.42 10.38 5.81
CA ILE A 172 -3.79 9.25 4.96
C ILE A 172 -3.00 8.00 5.38
N ASN A 173 -3.66 6.85 5.31
CA ASN A 173 -3.00 5.57 5.53
C ASN A 173 -1.93 5.33 4.47
N LEU A 174 -0.79 4.81 4.88
CA LEU A 174 0.36 4.56 4.03
C LEU A 174 0.66 3.06 4.01
N LEU A 175 0.81 2.50 2.82
CA LEU A 175 1.29 1.15 2.63
C LEU A 175 2.81 1.20 2.39
N LEU A 176 3.56 0.58 3.27
CA LEU A 176 5.01 0.42 3.16
C LEU A 176 5.36 -1.02 2.81
N GLY A 177 6.35 -1.21 1.95
CA GLY A 177 6.98 -2.52 1.79
C GLY A 177 7.68 -2.98 3.07
N THR A 178 7.90 -4.28 3.23
CA THR A 178 8.49 -4.87 4.44
C THR A 178 9.85 -4.26 4.77
N THR A 179 10.69 -4.01 3.77
CA THR A 179 11.99 -3.34 3.96
C THR A 179 11.84 -1.96 4.58
N LYS A 180 10.98 -1.13 3.99
CA LYS A 180 10.72 0.23 4.49
C LYS A 180 10.04 0.21 5.85
N ALA A 181 9.10 -0.70 6.08
CA ALA A 181 8.41 -0.84 7.35
C ALA A 181 9.38 -1.26 8.47
N ALA A 182 10.31 -2.18 8.20
CA ALA A 182 11.33 -2.59 9.15
C ALA A 182 12.31 -1.46 9.52
N LEU A 183 12.66 -0.60 8.55
CA LEU A 183 13.54 0.55 8.76
C LEU A 183 12.84 1.75 9.40
N ALA A 184 11.53 1.86 9.26
CA ALA A 184 10.72 2.96 9.80
C ALA A 184 10.26 2.75 11.26
N THR A 185 10.79 1.73 11.95
CA THR A 185 10.51 1.47 13.37
C THR A 185 11.54 2.16 14.26
N ASP A 186 11.13 2.54 15.46
CA ASP A 186 12.03 3.13 16.48
C ASP A 186 13.01 2.09 17.06
N SER A 187 12.82 0.80 16.76
CA SER A 187 13.67 -0.30 17.21
C SER A 187 14.81 -0.57 16.22
N PHE A 188 16.04 -0.29 16.62
CA PHE A 188 17.22 -0.66 15.83
C PHE A 188 17.36 -2.18 15.61
N LEU A 189 16.78 -3.01 16.49
CA LEU A 189 16.75 -4.46 16.33
C LEU A 189 15.88 -4.90 15.15
N SER A 190 14.77 -4.22 14.89
CA SER A 190 13.92 -4.47 13.72
C SER A 190 14.67 -4.13 12.43
N ALA A 191 15.35 -2.99 12.41
CA ALA A 191 16.24 -2.62 11.32
C ALA A 191 17.39 -3.62 11.22
N ALA A 192 17.99 -4.09 12.31
CA ALA A 192 19.12 -5.02 12.35
C ALA A 192 18.78 -6.45 11.92
N SER A 193 17.53 -6.87 11.93
CA SER A 193 17.08 -8.19 11.45
C SER A 193 16.98 -8.29 9.93
N PHE A 194 17.08 -7.18 9.21
CA PHE A 194 16.98 -7.12 7.76
C PHE A 194 18.37 -7.17 7.07
N GLN A 195 18.47 -7.77 5.88
CA GLN A 195 19.76 -7.94 5.17
C GLN A 195 20.45 -6.62 4.76
N GLU A 196 19.73 -5.52 4.65
CA GLU A 196 20.32 -4.18 4.42
C GLU A 196 20.93 -3.53 5.65
N THR A 197 20.85 -4.18 6.80
CA THR A 197 21.20 -3.62 8.12
C THR A 197 22.67 -3.50 8.40
N THR A 198 23.53 -4.12 7.62
CA THR A 198 24.97 -3.79 7.69
C THR A 198 25.21 -2.31 7.47
N ARG A 199 24.44 -1.63 6.62
CA ARG A 199 24.52 -0.16 6.44
C ARG A 199 24.03 0.62 7.66
N VAL A 200 22.91 0.21 8.28
CA VAL A 200 22.34 0.89 9.45
C VAL A 200 23.21 0.63 10.68
N LEU A 201 23.66 -0.59 10.92
CA LEU A 201 24.57 -0.93 12.01
C LEU A 201 25.95 -0.25 11.84
N THR A 202 26.45 -0.15 10.62
CA THR A 202 27.69 0.60 10.34
C THR A 202 27.50 2.10 10.61
N ALA A 203 26.38 2.69 10.20
CA ALA A 203 26.09 4.09 10.47
C ALA A 203 25.93 4.37 11.98
N VAL A 204 25.19 3.52 12.72
CA VAL A 204 25.00 3.65 14.17
C VAL A 204 26.30 3.41 14.91
N SER A 205 27.08 2.39 14.59
CA SER A 205 28.39 2.11 15.23
C SER A 205 29.40 3.22 14.94
N TYR A 206 29.40 3.77 13.73
CA TYR A 206 30.28 4.87 13.35
C TYR A 206 29.95 6.17 14.09
N THR A 207 28.69 6.49 14.29
CA THR A 207 28.28 7.68 15.06
C THR A 207 28.55 7.52 16.56
N HIS A 208 28.29 6.35 17.14
CA HIS A 208 28.53 6.10 18.56
C HIS A 208 30.01 5.91 18.90
N LEU A 209 30.78 5.18 18.10
CA LEU A 209 32.21 5.00 18.34
C LEU A 209 33.00 6.30 18.19
N ARG A 210 32.64 7.13 17.19
CA ARG A 210 33.31 8.42 16.99
C ARG A 210 32.99 9.44 18.09
N ALA A 211 31.79 9.40 18.67
CA ALA A 211 31.45 10.23 19.83
C ALA A 211 32.26 9.84 21.07
N HIS A 212 32.63 8.56 21.22
CA HIS A 212 33.48 8.08 22.31
C HIS A 212 34.97 8.41 22.12
N GLU A 213 35.46 8.44 20.88
CA GLU A 213 36.86 8.79 20.58
C GLU A 213 37.14 10.29 20.79
N THR A 214 36.19 11.16 20.49
CA THR A 214 36.36 12.61 20.71
C THR A 214 36.38 12.99 22.19
N LEU A 215 35.88 12.16 23.10
CA LEU A 215 35.95 12.37 24.55
C LEU A 215 37.26 11.83 25.18
N ARG A 216 38.08 11.07 24.44
CA ARG A 216 39.39 10.58 24.90
C ARG A 216 40.57 11.48 24.55
N HIS A 217 40.35 12.52 23.76
CA HIS A 217 41.36 13.47 23.31
C HIS A 217 41.16 14.89 23.91
N LEU A 218 40.33 15.02 24.94
CA LEU A 218 40.24 16.16 25.86
C LEU A 218 40.72 15.73 27.24
#